data_a14cc19881d26f7f94d3c3b15a5d07da
#
_entry.id   a14cc19881d26f7f94d3c3b15a5d07da
#
_cell.length_a   1.000
_cell.length_b   1.000
_cell.length_c   1.000
_cell.angle_alpha   90.00
_cell.angle_beta   90.00
_cell.angle_gamma   90.00
#
_symmetry.space_group_name_H-M   'P 1'
#
loop_
_entity.id
_entity.type
_entity.pdbx_description
1 polymer ?
#
loop_
_entity_poly.entity_id
_entity_poly.type
_entity_poly.pdbx_seq_one_letter_code
_entity_poly.pdbx_strand_id
1 'polypeptide(L)'
;MTLPSVKSLQIVQTKLSQNNMDELCEWIEEMRHSFESNDHSYDWFTRNPDRLPLRHEIRHAVETASAYTADHIWMQCYNYLDVMHIHNHSNEVTDRSGILFLDNIGQTSFLVDKGFDRAPVKHIASYPGKLVTFPPSVYHYVMSHNEPDSFRHTIAFNTVRRNGND
;
A
#
# COMPACT_ATOMS: atom_id res chain seq x y z
N MET A 1 7.16 -24.25 5.79
CA MET A 1 6.29 -23.14 5.37
C MET A 1 6.75 -22.73 3.98
N THR A 2 5.95 -22.93 2.95
CA THR A 2 6.27 -22.49 1.57
C THR A 2 5.98 -21.01 1.47
N LEU A 3 6.98 -20.20 1.13
CA LEU A 3 6.76 -18.78 0.83
C LEU A 3 5.78 -18.65 -0.36
N PRO A 4 4.89 -17.66 -0.34
CA PRO A 4 3.97 -17.44 -1.44
C PRO A 4 4.74 -17.12 -2.73
N SER A 5 4.37 -17.76 -3.82
CA SER A 5 5.01 -17.54 -5.12
C SER A 5 4.69 -16.16 -5.70
N VAL A 6 5.48 -15.68 -6.69
CA VAL A 6 5.20 -14.44 -7.44
C VAL A 6 3.77 -14.39 -7.98
N LYS A 7 3.18 -15.56 -8.28
CA LYS A 7 1.79 -15.69 -8.72
C LYS A 7 0.77 -15.26 -7.68
N SER A 8 1.17 -15.08 -6.42
CA SER A 8 0.31 -14.60 -5.35
C SER A 8 0.14 -13.07 -5.34
N LEU A 9 1.00 -12.32 -6.04
CA LEU A 9 0.81 -10.88 -6.25
C LEU A 9 -0.25 -10.65 -7.34
N GLN A 10 -1.25 -9.84 -7.02
CA GLN A 10 -2.23 -9.36 -8.00
C GLN A 10 -1.93 -7.89 -8.28
N ILE A 11 -1.79 -7.54 -9.55
CA ILE A 11 -1.50 -6.17 -9.99
C ILE A 11 -2.61 -5.79 -10.96
N VAL A 12 -3.34 -4.75 -10.62
CA VAL A 12 -4.45 -4.24 -11.43
C VAL A 12 -4.41 -2.70 -11.48
N GLN A 13 -5.13 -2.13 -12.44
CA GLN A 13 -5.34 -0.68 -12.51
C GLN A 13 -6.72 -0.38 -11.93
N THR A 14 -6.80 0.55 -10.99
CA THR A 14 -8.07 1.03 -10.43
C THR A 14 -8.70 2.08 -11.35
N LYS A 15 -9.97 2.40 -11.06
CA LYS A 15 -10.70 3.49 -11.71
C LYS A 15 -10.75 4.75 -10.85
N LEU A 16 -9.89 4.87 -9.82
CA LEU A 16 -9.78 6.11 -9.07
C LEU A 16 -9.35 7.23 -10.03
N SER A 17 -10.06 8.35 -9.99
CA SER A 17 -9.79 9.45 -10.92
C SER A 17 -8.46 10.16 -10.57
N GLN A 18 -7.84 10.81 -11.57
CA GLN A 18 -6.64 11.60 -11.33
C GLN A 18 -6.90 12.71 -10.30
N ASN A 19 -8.04 13.40 -10.41
CA ASN A 19 -8.41 14.45 -9.44
C ASN A 19 -8.47 13.92 -7.99
N ASN A 20 -9.03 12.73 -7.79
CA ASN A 20 -9.07 12.14 -6.46
C ASN A 20 -7.66 11.76 -5.96
N MET A 21 -6.77 11.31 -6.84
CA MET A 21 -5.39 11.00 -6.48
C MET A 21 -4.62 12.28 -6.12
N ASP A 22 -4.81 13.35 -6.88
CA ASP A 22 -4.18 14.64 -6.62
C ASP A 22 -4.66 15.23 -5.28
N GLU A 23 -5.97 15.19 -4.99
CA GLU A 23 -6.55 15.62 -3.71
C GLU A 23 -5.96 14.81 -2.54
N LEU A 24 -5.80 13.50 -2.71
CA LEU A 24 -5.19 12.65 -1.70
C LEU A 24 -3.72 13.00 -1.47
N CYS A 25 -2.95 13.24 -2.52
CA CYS A 25 -1.55 13.64 -2.39
C CYS A 25 -1.41 14.97 -1.65
N GLU A 26 -2.19 15.98 -2.02
CA GLU A 26 -2.20 17.30 -1.35
C GLU A 26 -2.54 17.14 0.13
N TRP A 27 -3.59 16.39 0.46
CA TRP A 27 -3.98 16.16 1.84
C TRP A 27 -2.89 15.42 2.64
N ILE A 28 -2.23 14.43 2.04
CA ILE A 28 -1.12 13.70 2.69
C ILE A 28 0.02 14.66 3.02
N GLU A 29 0.39 15.52 2.07
CA GLU A 29 1.47 16.49 2.28
C GLU A 29 1.14 17.49 3.38
N GLU A 30 -0.09 17.97 3.46
CA GLU A 30 -0.56 18.81 4.56
C GLU A 30 -0.47 18.09 5.92
N MET A 31 -0.84 16.82 5.95
CA MET A 31 -0.90 16.02 7.17
C MET A 31 0.43 15.35 7.54
N ARG A 32 1.44 15.39 6.68
CA ARG A 32 2.70 14.62 6.86
C ARG A 32 3.38 14.83 8.21
N HIS A 33 3.29 16.02 8.77
CA HIS A 33 3.86 16.33 10.09
C HIS A 33 3.13 15.62 11.25
N SER A 34 1.92 15.12 11.00
CA SER A 34 1.18 14.26 11.95
C SER A 34 1.68 12.82 11.91
N PHE A 35 2.48 12.46 10.88
CA PHE A 35 3.08 11.15 10.69
C PHE A 35 4.61 11.28 10.80
N GLU A 36 5.13 11.40 12.02
CA GLU A 36 6.55 11.66 12.27
C GLU A 36 7.50 10.60 11.69
N SER A 37 6.97 9.39 11.44
CA SER A 37 7.65 8.33 10.71
C SER A 37 6.65 7.43 10.02
N ASN A 38 7.10 6.60 9.08
CA ASN A 38 6.26 5.66 8.36
C ASN A 38 5.55 4.65 9.27
N ASP A 39 6.18 4.26 10.37
CA ASP A 39 5.57 3.36 11.35
C ASP A 39 4.42 4.03 12.11
N HIS A 40 4.52 5.33 12.30
CA HIS A 40 3.52 6.12 13.03
C HIS A 40 2.28 6.44 12.21
N SER A 41 2.33 6.42 10.89
CA SER A 41 1.15 6.65 10.04
C SER A 41 0.06 5.59 10.27
N TYR A 42 0.46 4.33 10.36
CA TYR A 42 -0.46 3.22 10.68
C TYR A 42 -1.18 3.45 12.02
N ASP A 43 -0.43 3.75 13.07
CA ASP A 43 -0.98 4.00 14.41
C ASP A 43 -1.89 5.21 14.45
N TRP A 44 -1.53 6.27 13.71
CA TRP A 44 -2.36 7.47 13.63
C TRP A 44 -3.71 7.16 12.98
N PHE A 45 -3.74 6.44 11.87
CA PHE A 45 -4.97 6.06 11.18
C PHE A 45 -5.79 5.04 11.96
N THR A 46 -5.14 4.15 12.72
CA THR A 46 -5.85 3.24 13.65
C THR A 46 -6.65 4.02 14.70
N ARG A 47 -6.10 5.13 15.19
CA ARG A 47 -6.77 6.00 16.15
C ARG A 47 -7.74 7.00 15.53
N ASN A 48 -7.60 7.31 14.24
CA ASN A 48 -8.37 8.32 13.52
C ASN A 48 -8.92 7.78 12.19
N PRO A 49 -9.68 6.66 12.19
CA PRO A 49 -10.07 5.97 10.96
C PRO A 49 -10.95 6.81 10.02
N ASP A 50 -11.69 7.78 10.57
CA ASP A 50 -12.61 8.63 9.80
C ASP A 50 -11.97 9.91 9.27
N ARG A 51 -10.68 10.12 9.52
CA ARG A 51 -9.95 11.31 9.06
C ARG A 51 -9.42 11.21 7.64
N LEU A 52 -9.43 10.02 7.05
CA LEU A 52 -9.00 9.81 5.68
C LEU A 52 -10.03 10.39 4.69
N PRO A 53 -9.69 11.40 3.88
CA PRO A 53 -10.57 11.90 2.83
C PRO A 53 -10.78 10.83 1.77
N LEU A 54 -11.87 10.91 1.03
CA LEU A 54 -12.19 9.99 -0.07
C LEU A 54 -12.12 8.50 0.31
N ARG A 55 -12.33 8.17 1.58
CA ARG A 55 -12.25 6.79 2.07
C ARG A 55 -13.23 5.86 1.37
N HIS A 56 -14.41 6.38 1.03
CA HIS A 56 -15.43 5.61 0.31
C HIS A 56 -14.98 5.32 -1.13
N GLU A 57 -14.43 6.30 -1.82
CA GLU A 57 -13.90 6.21 -3.18
C GLU A 57 -12.74 5.22 -3.26
N ILE A 58 -11.83 5.26 -2.26
CA ILE A 58 -10.72 4.31 -2.15
C ILE A 58 -11.26 2.88 -1.98
N ARG A 59 -12.18 2.67 -1.05
CA ARG A 59 -12.82 1.36 -0.84
C ARG A 59 -13.48 0.87 -2.12
N HIS A 60 -14.28 1.71 -2.76
CA HIS A 60 -14.96 1.37 -4.00
C HIS A 60 -13.97 1.02 -5.12
N ALA A 61 -12.88 1.78 -5.25
CA ALA A 61 -11.83 1.51 -6.23
C ALA A 61 -11.15 0.15 -5.98
N VAL A 62 -10.83 -0.18 -4.72
CA VAL A 62 -10.27 -1.48 -4.35
C VAL A 62 -11.28 -2.60 -4.62
N GLU A 63 -12.51 -2.42 -4.20
CA GLU A 63 -13.59 -3.40 -4.36
C GLU A 63 -13.93 -3.71 -5.82
N THR A 64 -13.89 -2.69 -6.67
CA THR A 64 -14.15 -2.84 -8.10
C THR A 64 -13.00 -3.54 -8.81
N ALA A 65 -11.76 -3.29 -8.37
CA ALA A 65 -10.56 -3.84 -8.98
C ALA A 65 -10.15 -5.21 -8.41
N SER A 66 -10.70 -5.60 -7.27
CA SER A 66 -10.35 -6.85 -6.59
C SER A 66 -11.60 -7.54 -6.02
N ALA A 67 -11.43 -8.78 -5.53
CA ALA A 67 -12.50 -9.52 -4.85
C ALA A 67 -12.56 -9.23 -3.33
N TYR A 68 -11.92 -8.15 -2.87
CA TYR A 68 -11.74 -7.87 -1.46
C TYR A 68 -12.24 -6.48 -1.10
N THR A 69 -12.66 -6.30 0.15
CA THR A 69 -13.00 -5.00 0.74
C THR A 69 -11.79 -4.49 1.55
N ALA A 70 -11.36 -3.26 1.28
CA ALA A 70 -10.37 -2.61 2.12
C ALA A 70 -11.02 -2.26 3.47
N ASP A 71 -10.51 -2.85 4.55
CA ASP A 71 -11.04 -2.66 5.90
C ASP A 71 -10.25 -1.62 6.67
N HIS A 72 -9.01 -1.90 6.97
CA HIS A 72 -8.09 -0.96 7.57
C HIS A 72 -7.26 -0.26 6.49
N ILE A 73 -7.32 1.07 6.45
CA ILE A 73 -6.68 1.89 5.40
C ILE A 73 -5.83 2.96 6.08
N TRP A 74 -4.59 3.11 5.62
CA TRP A 74 -3.68 4.18 6.05
C TRP A 74 -2.89 4.72 4.87
N MET A 75 -2.39 5.93 5.02
CA MET A 75 -1.59 6.59 3.99
C MET A 75 -0.13 6.65 4.38
N GLN A 76 0.73 6.68 3.38
CA GLN A 76 2.17 6.77 3.56
C GLN A 76 2.73 7.84 2.64
N CYS A 77 3.63 8.66 3.20
CA CYS A 77 4.38 9.69 2.49
C CYS A 77 5.86 9.46 2.75
N TYR A 78 6.62 9.24 1.70
CA TYR A 78 8.06 8.99 1.77
C TYR A 78 8.81 10.11 1.07
N ASN A 79 9.75 10.75 1.75
CA ASN A 79 10.73 11.60 1.11
C ASN A 79 11.85 10.74 0.47
N TYR A 80 12.78 11.37 -0.24
CA TYR A 80 13.83 10.65 -0.96
C TYR A 80 14.81 9.87 -0.09
N LEU A 81 14.90 10.17 1.22
CA LEU A 81 15.74 9.46 2.20
C LEU A 81 14.98 8.37 2.96
N ASP A 82 13.67 8.38 2.90
CA ASP A 82 12.87 7.45 3.69
C ASP A 82 12.93 6.04 3.12
N VAL A 83 13.00 5.09 4.04
CA VAL A 83 12.94 3.66 3.75
C VAL A 83 11.93 2.99 4.65
N MET A 84 11.21 2.02 4.13
CA MET A 84 10.44 1.09 4.94
C MET A 84 11.20 -0.22 5.03
N HIS A 85 11.56 -0.61 6.25
CA HIS A 85 12.27 -1.86 6.47
C HIS A 85 11.44 -3.07 6.04
N ILE A 86 12.13 -4.16 5.74
CA ILE A 86 11.50 -5.42 5.36
C ILE A 86 10.57 -5.92 6.47
N HIS A 87 9.31 -6.15 6.12
CA HIS A 87 8.27 -6.63 7.03
C HIS A 87 7.20 -7.43 6.29
N ASN A 88 6.29 -8.02 7.03
CA ASN A 88 5.07 -8.67 6.54
C ASN A 88 3.92 -8.41 7.51
N HIS A 89 2.72 -8.86 7.16
CA HIS A 89 1.50 -8.71 7.95
C HIS A 89 0.95 -10.05 8.50
N SER A 90 1.81 -11.05 8.65
CA SER A 90 1.38 -12.41 9.08
C SER A 90 0.72 -12.45 10.46
N ASN A 91 0.95 -11.45 11.30
CA ASN A 91 0.37 -11.33 12.63
C ASN A 91 -0.97 -10.58 12.64
N GLU A 92 -1.40 -10.08 11.50
CA GLU A 92 -2.64 -9.31 11.36
C GLU A 92 -3.78 -10.21 10.90
N VAL A 93 -5.00 -9.91 11.35
CA VAL A 93 -6.22 -10.60 10.89
C VAL A 93 -6.62 -9.97 9.55
N THR A 94 -6.03 -10.45 8.48
CA THR A 94 -6.31 -9.98 7.12
C THR A 94 -6.23 -11.11 6.11
N ASP A 95 -7.07 -11.07 5.10
CA ASP A 95 -7.02 -12.02 3.98
C ASP A 95 -5.92 -11.67 2.98
N ARG A 96 -5.73 -10.37 2.74
CA ARG A 96 -4.66 -9.81 1.92
C ARG A 96 -4.28 -8.43 2.42
N SER A 97 -3.04 -8.04 2.13
CA SER A 97 -2.60 -6.65 2.23
C SER A 97 -2.53 -6.03 0.83
N GLY A 98 -2.59 -4.71 0.75
CA GLY A 98 -2.53 -4.04 -0.52
C GLY A 98 -1.89 -2.66 -0.46
N ILE A 99 -1.45 -2.19 -1.63
CA ILE A 99 -0.88 -0.87 -1.84
C ILE A 99 -1.50 -0.29 -3.09
N LEU A 100 -2.08 0.90 -2.97
CA LEU A 100 -2.53 1.74 -4.08
C LEU A 100 -1.53 2.89 -4.24
N PHE A 101 -0.91 2.97 -5.41
CA PHE A 101 0.04 4.04 -5.74
C PHE A 101 -0.73 5.27 -6.23
N LEU A 102 -0.38 6.44 -5.71
CA LEU A 102 -1.02 7.70 -6.09
C LEU A 102 -0.18 8.51 -7.09
N ASP A 103 1.12 8.25 -7.16
CA ASP A 103 2.08 8.91 -8.05
C ASP A 103 2.97 7.91 -8.79
N ASN A 104 3.98 8.41 -9.51
CA ASN A 104 4.95 7.62 -10.26
C ASN A 104 6.35 7.60 -9.62
N ILE A 105 6.46 7.95 -8.33
CA ILE A 105 7.74 8.09 -7.64
C ILE A 105 8.10 6.79 -6.92
N GLY A 106 9.30 6.29 -7.18
CA GLY A 106 9.87 5.14 -6.50
C GLY A 106 9.21 3.80 -6.83
N GLN A 107 9.37 2.84 -5.93
CA GLN A 107 8.91 1.47 -6.10
C GLN A 107 8.71 0.76 -4.75
N THR A 108 7.92 -0.31 -4.77
CA THR A 108 7.86 -1.28 -3.67
C THR A 108 8.45 -2.60 -4.12
N SER A 109 9.25 -3.21 -3.26
CA SER A 109 9.96 -4.46 -3.52
C SER A 109 9.38 -5.59 -2.69
N PHE A 110 9.10 -6.73 -3.33
CA PHE A 110 8.50 -7.90 -2.73
C PHE A 110 9.44 -9.09 -2.81
N LEU A 111 9.65 -9.77 -1.68
CA LEU A 111 10.40 -11.03 -1.66
C LEU A 111 9.45 -12.17 -2.04
N VAL A 112 9.70 -12.74 -3.19
CA VAL A 112 8.85 -13.75 -3.81
C VAL A 112 9.68 -15.02 -3.99
N ASP A 113 9.51 -15.95 -3.05
CA ASP A 113 10.00 -17.32 -3.08
C ASP A 113 11.42 -17.65 -2.54
N LYS A 114 11.49 -18.72 -1.74
CA LYS A 114 12.68 -19.55 -1.40
C LYS A 114 13.79 -19.01 -0.48
N GLY A 115 13.44 -18.53 0.71
CA GLY A 115 14.43 -18.33 1.79
C GLY A 115 15.28 -17.08 1.63
N PHE A 116 15.68 -16.51 2.76
CA PHE A 116 16.28 -15.17 2.83
C PHE A 116 17.57 -14.98 2.02
N ASP A 117 18.33 -16.02 1.75
CA ASP A 117 19.67 -15.89 1.14
C ASP A 117 19.68 -15.71 -0.38
N ARG A 118 18.58 -15.96 -1.07
CA ARG A 118 18.45 -15.84 -2.54
C ARG A 118 17.01 -15.64 -3.02
N ALA A 119 16.14 -15.01 -2.22
CA ALA A 119 14.79 -14.75 -2.66
C ALA A 119 14.79 -13.79 -3.87
N PRO A 120 14.19 -14.18 -5.00
CA PRO A 120 14.02 -13.25 -6.09
C PRO A 120 13.16 -12.09 -5.61
N VAL A 121 13.65 -10.87 -5.82
CA VAL A 121 12.96 -9.64 -5.49
C VAL A 121 12.18 -9.18 -6.71
N LYS A 122 10.88 -8.97 -6.55
CA LYS A 122 10.07 -8.34 -7.58
C LYS A 122 9.90 -6.86 -7.24
N HIS A 123 10.47 -6.00 -8.06
CA HIS A 123 10.29 -4.56 -7.97
C HIS A 123 9.05 -4.14 -8.74
N ILE A 124 8.17 -3.39 -8.10
CA ILE A 124 6.96 -2.83 -8.72
C ILE A 124 7.08 -1.31 -8.65
N ALA A 125 7.34 -0.69 -9.78
CA ALA A 125 7.38 0.77 -9.92
C ALA A 125 6.02 1.37 -9.61
N SER A 126 6.04 2.50 -8.91
CA SER A 126 4.84 3.31 -8.67
C SER A 126 4.26 3.79 -9.99
N TYR A 127 2.94 3.83 -10.04
CA TYR A 127 2.19 4.40 -11.15
C TYR A 127 0.80 4.78 -10.65
N PRO A 128 0.29 5.99 -10.95
CA PRO A 128 -0.99 6.46 -10.43
C PRO A 128 -2.13 5.48 -10.72
N GLY A 129 -2.88 5.14 -9.68
CA GLY A 129 -4.00 4.20 -9.76
C GLY A 129 -3.62 2.71 -9.83
N LYS A 130 -2.33 2.35 -9.89
CA LYS A 130 -1.91 0.95 -9.81
C LYS A 130 -2.17 0.41 -8.41
N LEU A 131 -2.84 -0.73 -8.34
CA LEU A 131 -3.16 -1.47 -7.14
C LEU A 131 -2.39 -2.79 -7.13
N VAL A 132 -1.69 -3.05 -6.03
CA VAL A 132 -1.03 -4.33 -5.78
C VAL A 132 -1.63 -4.95 -4.54
N THR A 133 -2.14 -6.17 -4.64
CA THR A 133 -2.55 -6.95 -3.46
C THR A 133 -1.71 -8.22 -3.33
N PHE A 134 -1.43 -8.62 -2.10
CA PHE A 134 -0.55 -9.75 -1.80
C PHE A 134 -0.96 -10.45 -0.50
N PRO A 135 -0.64 -11.74 -0.33
CA PRO A 135 -0.83 -12.44 0.93
C PRO A 135 -0.11 -11.76 2.09
N PRO A 136 -0.69 -11.72 3.29
CA PRO A 136 -0.08 -11.03 4.43
C PRO A 136 1.30 -11.59 4.82
N SER A 137 1.63 -12.82 4.43
CA SER A 137 2.95 -13.44 4.67
C SER A 137 4.05 -13.00 3.71
N VAL A 138 3.74 -12.22 2.67
CA VAL A 138 4.74 -11.73 1.72
C VAL A 138 5.55 -10.61 2.34
N TYR A 139 6.86 -10.83 2.45
CA TYR A 139 7.79 -9.78 2.87
C TYR A 139 7.94 -8.73 1.79
N HIS A 140 7.90 -7.47 2.20
CA HIS A 140 8.08 -6.33 1.31
C HIS A 140 8.79 -5.18 2.01
N TYR A 141 9.33 -4.25 1.20
CA TYR A 141 10.06 -3.09 1.69
C TYR A 141 10.02 -1.95 0.66
N VAL A 142 10.34 -0.75 1.11
CA VAL A 142 10.49 0.44 0.28
C VAL A 142 11.92 0.95 0.43
N MET A 143 12.60 1.16 -0.68
CA MET A 143 13.89 1.85 -0.73
C MET A 143 13.69 3.34 -0.99
N SER A 144 14.66 4.15 -0.58
CA SER A 144 14.72 5.56 -0.96
C SER A 144 14.60 5.72 -2.49
N HIS A 145 14.03 6.81 -2.93
CA HIS A 145 13.97 7.19 -4.35
C HIS A 145 14.98 8.32 -4.65
N ASN A 146 15.18 8.62 -5.94
CA ASN A 146 16.24 9.53 -6.38
C ASN A 146 15.75 10.96 -6.69
N GLU A 147 14.58 11.34 -6.18
CA GLU A 147 13.96 12.63 -6.45
C GLU A 147 13.91 13.48 -5.17
N PRO A 148 14.96 14.33 -4.92
CA PRO A 148 15.15 14.97 -3.60
C PRO A 148 14.03 15.90 -3.17
N ASP A 149 13.37 16.56 -4.12
CA ASP A 149 12.33 17.55 -3.85
C ASP A 149 10.90 16.99 -3.99
N SER A 150 10.79 15.67 -4.02
CA SER A 150 9.52 14.99 -4.26
C SER A 150 9.17 14.04 -3.11
N PHE A 151 7.87 13.81 -2.94
CA PHE A 151 7.34 12.81 -2.02
C PHE A 151 6.65 11.71 -2.80
N ARG A 152 6.84 10.48 -2.34
CA ARG A 152 6.10 9.31 -2.81
C ARG A 152 4.89 9.09 -1.94
N HIS A 153 3.71 9.00 -2.56
CA HIS A 153 2.45 8.83 -1.87
C HIS A 153 1.83 7.48 -2.20
N THR A 154 1.44 6.76 -1.15
CA THR A 154 0.73 5.50 -1.29
C THR A 154 -0.38 5.39 -0.26
N ILE A 155 -1.39 4.63 -0.60
CA ILE A 155 -2.40 4.14 0.34
C ILE A 155 -2.12 2.67 0.57
N ALA A 156 -1.86 2.30 1.81
CA ALA A 156 -1.76 0.91 2.23
C ALA A 156 -3.06 0.49 2.92
N PHE A 157 -3.40 -0.78 2.82
CA PHE A 157 -4.61 -1.30 3.44
C PHE A 157 -4.52 -2.80 3.69
N ASN A 158 -5.30 -3.25 4.66
CA ASN A 158 -5.61 -4.65 4.87
C ASN A 158 -7.03 -4.93 4.39
N THR A 159 -7.30 -6.16 3.98
CA THR A 159 -8.58 -6.54 3.40
C THR A 159 -9.27 -7.64 4.18
N VAL A 160 -10.59 -7.64 4.07
CA VAL A 160 -11.43 -8.78 4.43
C VAL A 160 -12.07 -9.33 3.17
N ARG A 161 -12.28 -10.66 3.15
CA ARG A 161 -12.97 -11.30 2.03
C ARG A 161 -14.42 -10.89 2.02
N ARG A 162 -14.94 -10.55 0.85
CA ARG A 162 -16.38 -10.39 0.69
C ARG A 162 -17.06 -11.75 0.97
N ASN A 163 -17.86 -11.81 2.01
CA ASN A 163 -18.76 -12.93 2.17
C ASN A 163 -19.76 -12.85 1.02
N GLY A 164 -19.71 -13.82 0.12
CA GLY A 164 -20.58 -13.89 -1.06
C GLY A 164 -22.01 -14.24 -0.67
N ASN A 165 -22.66 -13.32 0.03
CA ASN A 165 -24.09 -13.28 0.30
C ASN A 165 -24.56 -11.85 0.02
N ASP A 166 -24.73 -11.54 -1.26
CA ASP A 166 -25.66 -10.53 -1.75
C ASP A 166 -26.19 -11.01 -3.11
#